data_3ffbb9c1aa59899992646cc9239b9a8e
#
_entry.id   3ffbb9c1aa59899992646cc9239b9a8e
#
_cell.length_a   1.000
_cell.length_b   1.000
_cell.length_c   1.000
_cell.angle_alpha   90.00
_cell.angle_beta   90.00
_cell.angle_gamma   90.00
#
_symmetry.space_group_name_H-M   'P 1'
#
loop_
_entity.id
_entity.type
_entity.pdbx_description
1 polymer ?
#
loop_
_entity_poly.entity_id
_entity_poly.type
_entity_poly.pdbx_seq_one_letter_code
_entity_poly.pdbx_strand_id
1 'polypeptide(L)'
;MKKRMMIATTAAFMAWWILVCIPASALAQAATPADSVKDAAAAADDATDSMLPHFGDARPFYVSGQINVIFQTHPAFHADYSGQNSFGPHYEKATSRIMTLYTGVRVSHSTEVLLDIEDAAGQGMSNSLGLAGYSNLDVVRIPGEGSPLSTAPYLARAMLHQVIRLSSRNAESDRGYMTTFAELPARRIEIRAGLLDTVDVFDQNSVGSDSHFQFMNWSTAQNGAYDYAADTRGYTWGVVTEYHDGRYAFRAGEMLEPKIANGIDMEWNLRKAHAENFEFEVRTKLLPKKEGVVRLLSYINHANMGIYRDAVANFKAGLTPLPEITDHPQQLTVKYGFGVNIEQALPANLRAFARWGWNNGKTESWAYTEIDSTFVVGIRADGRQWHRKKDRAGAAFASNAISKDHQNYLHDGGLGFLIGDGGPGFLRPSGNLNYGREQDMEYYYTAHLWRGLYAGPDLQHVNNPGYNRDRGPILIPGFRIHMEL
;
A
#
# COMPACT_ATOMS: atom_id res chain seq x y z
N MET A 1 -1.69 -21.92 25.72
CA MET A 1 -1.77 -21.43 24.35
C MET A 1 -3.21 -21.16 23.86
N LYS A 2 -4.16 -22.11 23.86
CA LYS A 2 -5.56 -21.87 23.43
C LYS A 2 -6.28 -20.67 24.10
N LYS A 3 -6.04 -20.39 25.39
CA LYS A 3 -6.65 -19.25 26.11
C LYS A 3 -6.10 -17.86 25.67
N ARG A 4 -4.84 -17.75 25.21
CA ARG A 4 -4.27 -16.47 24.77
C ARG A 4 -4.67 -16.13 23.31
N MET A 5 -4.85 -17.13 22.46
CA MET A 5 -5.32 -16.96 21.09
C MET A 5 -6.80 -16.50 21.05
N MET A 6 -7.63 -17.04 21.96
CA MET A 6 -9.02 -16.63 22.13
C MET A 6 -9.17 -15.19 22.66
N ILE A 7 -8.18 -14.66 23.39
CA ILE A 7 -8.19 -13.29 23.91
C ILE A 7 -7.83 -12.27 22.83
N ALA A 8 -6.94 -12.59 21.87
CA ALA A 8 -6.58 -11.70 20.77
C ALA A 8 -7.72 -11.56 19.74
N THR A 9 -8.35 -12.66 19.37
CA THR A 9 -9.57 -12.68 18.52
C THR A 9 -10.76 -12.01 19.22
N THR A 10 -10.91 -12.20 20.53
CA THR A 10 -11.99 -11.57 21.30
C THR A 10 -11.76 -10.06 21.48
N ALA A 11 -10.52 -9.61 21.58
CA ALA A 11 -10.19 -8.18 21.69
C ALA A 11 -10.42 -7.42 20.36
N ALA A 12 -10.10 -8.02 19.22
CA ALA A 12 -10.42 -7.49 17.91
C ALA A 12 -11.95 -7.44 17.68
N PHE A 13 -12.67 -8.48 18.06
CA PHE A 13 -14.13 -8.53 18.01
C PHE A 13 -14.81 -7.56 19.00
N MET A 14 -14.27 -7.39 20.23
CA MET A 14 -14.82 -6.41 21.18
C MET A 14 -14.54 -4.95 20.79
N ALA A 15 -13.39 -4.64 20.22
CA ALA A 15 -13.13 -3.30 19.68
C ALA A 15 -14.11 -2.94 18.57
N TRP A 16 -14.53 -3.92 17.79
CA TRP A 16 -15.54 -3.81 16.74
C TRP A 16 -16.95 -3.56 17.30
N TRP A 17 -17.34 -4.26 18.36
CA TRP A 17 -18.66 -4.10 19.00
C TRP A 17 -18.84 -2.73 19.69
N ILE A 18 -17.77 -2.16 20.23
CA ILE A 18 -17.82 -0.83 20.86
C ILE A 18 -18.03 0.27 19.83
N LEU A 19 -17.50 0.13 18.59
CA LEU A 19 -17.70 1.10 17.51
C LEU A 19 -19.10 0.99 16.85
N VAL A 20 -19.73 -0.17 16.88
CA VAL A 20 -21.08 -0.40 16.34
C VAL A 20 -22.18 0.12 17.29
N CYS A 21 -21.88 0.29 18.57
CA CYS A 21 -22.83 0.76 19.60
C CYS A 21 -22.88 2.29 19.77
N ILE A 22 -22.27 3.10 18.90
CA ILE A 22 -22.52 4.55 18.87
C ILE A 22 -23.93 4.75 18.31
N PRO A 23 -24.88 5.33 19.08
CA PRO A 23 -26.24 5.46 18.62
C PRO A 23 -26.29 6.35 17.35
N ALA A 24 -26.88 5.80 16.29
CA ALA A 24 -27.04 6.44 14.98
C ALA A 24 -27.80 7.77 15.00
N SER A 25 -28.34 8.18 16.15
CA SER A 25 -29.09 9.42 16.34
C SER A 25 -28.25 10.69 16.37
N ALA A 26 -26.93 10.62 16.56
CA ALA A 26 -26.06 11.80 16.62
C ALA A 26 -25.54 12.24 15.23
N LEU A 27 -25.75 11.46 14.16
CA LEU A 27 -25.22 11.70 12.81
C LEU A 27 -26.28 11.85 11.71
N ALA A 28 -27.56 11.92 12.07
CA ALA A 28 -28.65 12.00 11.10
C ALA A 28 -28.97 13.44 10.69
N GLN A 29 -28.23 13.97 9.72
CA GLN A 29 -28.79 14.96 8.78
C GLN A 29 -28.61 14.43 7.35
N ALA A 30 -29.77 14.14 6.74
CA ALA A 30 -29.87 13.54 5.42
C ALA A 30 -29.32 14.49 4.33
N ALA A 31 -28.45 13.95 3.47
CA ALA A 31 -28.02 14.59 2.24
C ALA A 31 -28.80 14.02 1.06
N THR A 32 -29.35 14.85 0.24
CA THR A 32 -30.02 14.56 -1.04
C THR A 32 -28.98 14.20 -2.13
N PRO A 33 -29.28 13.29 -3.08
CA PRO A 33 -28.32 12.67 -4.00
C PRO A 33 -27.97 13.49 -5.25
N ALA A 34 -27.97 14.81 -5.22
CA ALA A 34 -27.90 15.61 -6.46
C ALA A 34 -26.49 16.07 -6.88
N ASP A 35 -25.45 15.87 -6.06
CA ASP A 35 -24.11 16.43 -6.34
C ASP A 35 -23.06 15.40 -6.79
N SER A 36 -23.37 14.07 -6.78
CA SER A 36 -22.48 13.01 -7.27
C SER A 36 -22.29 13.00 -8.80
N VAL A 37 -23.18 13.68 -9.53
CA VAL A 37 -23.18 13.74 -11.00
C VAL A 37 -22.07 14.65 -11.56
N LYS A 38 -21.53 15.58 -10.79
CA LYS A 38 -20.51 16.52 -11.29
C LYS A 38 -19.08 16.01 -11.18
N ASP A 39 -18.78 15.12 -10.23
CA ASP A 39 -17.45 14.51 -10.14
C ASP A 39 -17.33 13.30 -11.07
N ALA A 40 -18.43 12.60 -11.36
CA ALA A 40 -18.51 11.56 -12.39
C ALA A 40 -18.28 12.12 -13.81
N ALA A 41 -18.71 13.37 -14.08
CA ALA A 41 -18.41 14.04 -15.35
C ALA A 41 -16.93 14.40 -15.53
N ALA A 42 -16.14 14.49 -14.43
CA ALA A 42 -14.70 14.67 -14.49
C ALA A 42 -13.97 13.32 -14.76
N ALA A 43 -14.49 12.22 -14.24
CA ALA A 43 -14.00 10.88 -14.53
C ALA A 43 -14.35 10.44 -15.97
N ALA A 44 -15.53 10.80 -16.47
CA ALA A 44 -15.94 10.52 -17.84
C ALA A 44 -15.07 11.26 -18.89
N ASP A 45 -14.52 12.42 -18.56
CA ASP A 45 -13.59 13.16 -19.42
C ASP A 45 -12.19 12.48 -19.48
N ASP A 46 -11.81 11.69 -18.44
CA ASP A 46 -10.58 10.90 -18.43
C ASP A 46 -10.70 9.61 -19.27
N ALA A 47 -11.88 8.99 -19.31
CA ALA A 47 -12.11 7.73 -20.03
C ALA A 47 -11.97 7.87 -21.57
N THR A 48 -12.03 9.08 -22.11
CA THR A 48 -11.89 9.33 -23.55
C THR A 48 -10.44 9.56 -24.02
N ASP A 49 -9.49 9.54 -23.11
CA ASP A 49 -8.12 10.01 -23.38
C ASP A 49 -7.06 8.91 -23.46
N SER A 50 -7.43 7.63 -23.49
CA SER A 50 -6.46 6.56 -23.64
C SER A 50 -5.86 6.55 -25.07
N MET A 51 -4.69 5.94 -25.22
CA MET A 51 -4.00 5.77 -26.51
C MET A 51 -4.78 4.85 -27.46
N LEU A 52 -5.45 3.83 -26.91
CA LEU A 52 -6.24 2.87 -27.67
C LEU A 52 -7.73 3.25 -27.67
N PRO A 53 -8.47 2.94 -28.74
CA PRO A 53 -9.90 3.14 -28.74
C PRO A 53 -10.58 2.28 -27.66
N HIS A 54 -11.34 2.91 -26.76
CA HIS A 54 -12.15 2.16 -25.82
C HIS A 54 -13.23 1.36 -26.52
N PHE A 55 -13.33 0.10 -26.15
CA PHE A 55 -14.50 -0.69 -26.51
C PHE A 55 -15.69 -0.17 -25.70
N GLY A 56 -16.75 0.25 -26.37
CA GLY A 56 -17.94 0.81 -25.72
C GLY A 56 -18.56 -0.11 -24.67
N ASP A 57 -19.28 0.46 -23.74
CA ASP A 57 -19.85 -0.21 -22.54
C ASP A 57 -20.78 -1.39 -22.84
N ALA A 58 -21.35 -1.44 -24.05
CA ALA A 58 -22.19 -2.54 -24.50
C ALA A 58 -21.43 -3.86 -24.71
N ARG A 59 -20.09 -3.82 -24.86
CA ARG A 59 -19.31 -5.04 -25.11
C ARG A 59 -19.03 -5.80 -23.82
N PRO A 60 -19.07 -7.15 -23.85
CA PRO A 60 -18.83 -7.98 -22.67
C PRO A 60 -17.36 -8.09 -22.29
N PHE A 61 -16.45 -7.55 -23.06
CA PHE A 61 -15.00 -7.61 -22.79
C PHE A 61 -14.41 -6.22 -22.59
N TYR A 62 -13.35 -6.17 -21.80
CA TYR A 62 -12.54 -4.99 -21.51
C TYR A 62 -11.08 -5.31 -21.83
N VAL A 63 -10.39 -4.41 -22.46
CA VAL A 63 -8.95 -4.46 -22.69
C VAL A 63 -8.40 -3.05 -22.54
N SER A 64 -7.37 -2.90 -21.73
CA SER A 64 -6.64 -1.66 -21.52
C SER A 64 -5.22 -2.02 -21.07
N GLY A 65 -4.40 -1.03 -20.81
CA GLY A 65 -3.06 -1.26 -20.30
C GLY A 65 -2.40 0.02 -19.86
N GLN A 66 -1.26 -0.14 -19.22
CA GLN A 66 -0.42 0.98 -18.81
C GLN A 66 1.05 0.68 -19.00
N ILE A 67 1.83 1.75 -19.12
CA ILE A 67 3.29 1.74 -19.04
C ILE A 67 3.70 2.85 -18.09
N ASN A 68 4.46 2.51 -17.04
CA ASN A 68 5.01 3.48 -16.12
C ASN A 68 6.53 3.33 -16.07
N VAL A 69 7.26 4.43 -16.30
CA VAL A 69 8.72 4.48 -16.23
C VAL A 69 9.12 5.56 -15.25
N ILE A 70 9.88 5.18 -14.23
CA ILE A 70 10.35 6.09 -13.19
C ILE A 70 11.88 6.12 -13.20
N PHE A 71 12.43 7.30 -13.36
CA PHE A 71 13.85 7.59 -13.13
C PHE A 71 14.00 8.32 -11.81
N GLN A 72 14.95 7.88 -10.97
CA GLN A 72 15.31 8.54 -9.73
C GLN A 72 16.84 8.67 -9.62
N THR A 73 17.29 9.66 -8.89
CA THR A 73 18.70 9.86 -8.57
C THR A 73 18.84 10.54 -7.20
N HIS A 74 19.99 10.44 -6.57
CA HIS A 74 20.35 11.26 -5.42
C HIS A 74 21.82 11.66 -5.47
N PRO A 75 22.21 12.88 -5.03
CA PRO A 75 23.58 13.25 -4.79
C PRO A 75 24.14 12.49 -3.59
N ALA A 76 25.45 12.55 -3.41
CA ALA A 76 26.07 12.07 -2.18
C ALA A 76 25.48 12.80 -0.95
N PHE A 77 25.27 12.05 0.12
CA PHE A 77 24.77 12.58 1.39
C PHE A 77 25.64 12.13 2.57
N HIS A 78 25.43 12.74 3.73
CA HIS A 78 26.18 12.40 4.92
C HIS A 78 25.80 11.03 5.48
N ALA A 79 26.78 10.18 5.74
CA ALA A 79 26.63 8.93 6.44
C ALA A 79 27.94 8.60 7.17
N ASP A 80 27.88 8.51 8.48
CA ASP A 80 29.07 8.20 9.30
C ASP A 80 29.57 6.78 9.03
N TYR A 81 28.69 5.89 8.61
CA TYR A 81 28.96 4.49 8.28
C TYR A 81 27.86 3.93 7.36
N SER A 82 28.11 2.75 6.78
CA SER A 82 27.13 2.01 5.99
C SER A 82 27.26 0.52 6.30
N GLY A 83 26.15 -0.13 6.54
CA GLY A 83 26.03 -1.57 6.70
C GLY A 83 25.40 -2.24 5.47
N GLN A 84 25.04 -3.50 5.63
CA GLN A 84 24.56 -4.35 4.55
C GLN A 84 23.24 -3.84 3.95
N ASN A 85 22.29 -3.42 4.79
CA ASN A 85 20.99 -2.91 4.39
C ASN A 85 20.90 -1.39 4.59
N SER A 86 21.99 -0.66 4.34
CA SER A 86 22.00 0.80 4.35
C SER A 86 21.69 1.35 2.96
N PHE A 87 20.97 2.45 2.89
CA PHE A 87 20.86 3.23 1.66
C PHE A 87 22.23 3.81 1.28
N GLY A 88 22.65 3.63 0.03
CA GLY A 88 23.99 4.00 -0.44
C GLY A 88 24.28 5.51 -0.30
N PRO A 89 25.38 5.94 0.34
CA PRO A 89 25.64 7.37 0.59
C PRO A 89 26.26 8.12 -0.60
N HIS A 90 26.66 7.42 -1.65
CA HIS A 90 27.29 8.02 -2.83
C HIS A 90 26.23 8.37 -3.89
N TYR A 91 26.60 9.19 -4.87
CA TYR A 91 25.74 9.45 -6.02
C TYR A 91 25.24 8.15 -6.64
N GLU A 92 23.93 8.04 -6.81
CA GLU A 92 23.28 6.91 -7.44
C GLU A 92 22.15 7.36 -8.37
N LYS A 93 21.83 6.53 -9.36
CA LYS A 93 20.66 6.66 -10.22
C LYS A 93 20.05 5.30 -10.49
N ALA A 94 18.74 5.25 -10.59
CA ALA A 94 18.00 4.03 -10.90
C ALA A 94 16.85 4.32 -11.86
N THR A 95 16.43 3.31 -12.59
CA THR A 95 15.25 3.38 -13.45
C THR A 95 14.47 2.09 -13.32
N SER A 96 13.17 2.23 -13.09
CA SER A 96 12.21 1.13 -13.08
C SER A 96 11.18 1.29 -14.19
N ARG A 97 10.56 0.18 -14.60
CA ARG A 97 9.48 0.13 -15.57
C ARG A 97 8.47 -0.92 -15.15
N ILE A 98 7.20 -0.55 -15.15
CA ILE A 98 6.07 -1.48 -15.08
C ILE A 98 5.22 -1.32 -16.34
N MET A 99 4.80 -2.44 -16.91
CA MET A 99 3.84 -2.51 -18.01
C MET A 99 2.78 -3.52 -17.61
N THR A 100 1.51 -3.12 -17.66
CA THR A 100 0.40 -4.00 -17.29
C THR A 100 -0.62 -4.03 -18.43
N LEU A 101 -1.02 -5.22 -18.84
CA LEU A 101 -2.15 -5.47 -19.73
C LEU A 101 -3.33 -5.89 -18.86
N TYR A 102 -4.39 -5.08 -18.88
CA TYR A 102 -5.65 -5.33 -18.18
C TYR A 102 -6.66 -5.96 -19.12
N THR A 103 -7.24 -7.08 -18.73
CA THR A 103 -8.30 -7.74 -19.50
C THR A 103 -9.44 -8.17 -18.60
N GLY A 104 -10.66 -8.16 -19.14
CA GLY A 104 -11.84 -8.61 -18.40
C GLY A 104 -12.94 -9.07 -19.32
N VAL A 105 -13.74 -10.03 -18.84
CA VAL A 105 -14.89 -10.58 -19.58
C VAL A 105 -16.10 -10.70 -18.64
N ARG A 106 -17.20 -10.06 -19.03
CA ARG A 106 -18.50 -10.25 -18.37
C ARG A 106 -19.11 -11.59 -18.79
N VAL A 107 -19.20 -12.51 -17.85
CA VAL A 107 -19.79 -13.84 -18.05
C VAL A 107 -21.31 -13.76 -17.93
N SER A 108 -21.80 -12.87 -17.07
CA SER A 108 -23.24 -12.62 -16.87
C SER A 108 -23.50 -11.15 -16.49
N HIS A 109 -24.73 -10.81 -16.17
CA HIS A 109 -25.11 -9.47 -15.67
C HIS A 109 -24.54 -9.15 -14.26
N SER A 110 -23.98 -10.15 -13.59
CA SER A 110 -23.51 -10.04 -12.20
C SER A 110 -22.16 -10.71 -11.96
N THR A 111 -21.56 -11.30 -13.00
CA THR A 111 -20.32 -12.08 -12.89
C THR A 111 -19.37 -11.69 -13.99
N GLU A 112 -18.13 -11.44 -13.63
CA GLU A 112 -17.03 -11.18 -14.56
C GLU A 112 -15.76 -11.88 -14.13
N VAL A 113 -14.87 -12.11 -15.07
CA VAL A 113 -13.51 -12.61 -14.85
C VAL A 113 -12.54 -11.54 -15.30
N LEU A 114 -11.60 -11.19 -14.44
CA LEU A 114 -10.56 -10.21 -14.68
C LEU A 114 -9.20 -10.91 -14.69
N LEU A 115 -8.34 -10.55 -15.63
CA LEU A 115 -7.03 -11.17 -15.80
C LEU A 115 -6.04 -10.11 -16.28
N ASP A 116 -4.98 -9.90 -15.49
CA ASP A 116 -3.95 -8.92 -15.76
C ASP A 116 -2.58 -9.60 -15.89
N ILE A 117 -1.84 -9.20 -16.91
CA ILE A 117 -0.47 -9.64 -17.15
C ILE A 117 0.45 -8.44 -16.98
N GLU A 118 1.51 -8.63 -16.21
CA GLU A 118 2.45 -7.58 -15.87
C GLU A 118 3.90 -7.95 -16.22
N ASP A 119 4.65 -6.96 -16.69
CA ASP A 119 6.09 -7.00 -16.90
C ASP A 119 6.73 -5.89 -16.06
N ALA A 120 7.56 -6.27 -15.10
CA ALA A 120 8.29 -5.34 -14.26
C ALA A 120 9.80 -5.51 -14.46
N ALA A 121 10.51 -4.40 -14.67
CA ALA A 121 11.95 -4.41 -14.92
C ALA A 121 12.66 -3.19 -14.30
N GLY A 122 13.98 -3.25 -14.27
CA GLY A 122 14.80 -2.21 -13.66
C GLY A 122 15.05 -2.48 -12.18
N GLN A 123 15.33 -1.41 -11.44
CA GLN A 123 15.62 -1.49 -10.00
C GLN A 123 15.32 -0.16 -9.31
N GLY A 124 15.13 -0.20 -7.99
CA GLY A 124 15.06 0.98 -7.13
C GLY A 124 16.43 1.45 -6.70
N MET A 125 16.47 2.65 -6.13
CA MET A 125 17.65 3.20 -5.48
C MET A 125 18.13 2.24 -4.39
N SER A 126 19.46 2.02 -4.33
CA SER A 126 20.10 1.09 -3.38
C SER A 126 19.46 -0.31 -3.33
N ASN A 127 18.93 -0.80 -4.47
CA ASN A 127 18.15 -2.03 -4.56
C ASN A 127 16.94 -2.06 -3.61
N SER A 128 16.33 -0.91 -3.33
CA SER A 128 15.22 -0.69 -2.38
C SER A 128 15.60 -0.93 -0.91
N LEU A 129 16.89 -0.96 -0.57
CA LEU A 129 17.35 -1.14 0.81
C LEU A 129 17.58 0.20 1.52
N GLY A 130 17.49 0.19 2.84
CA GLY A 130 17.94 1.24 3.73
C GLY A 130 16.96 2.39 3.96
N LEU A 131 15.74 2.29 3.42
CA LEU A 131 14.63 3.18 3.73
C LEU A 131 13.43 2.35 4.19
N ALA A 132 12.75 2.80 5.23
CA ALA A 132 11.48 2.19 5.66
C ALA A 132 10.35 2.51 4.67
N GLY A 133 10.28 3.78 4.24
CA GLY A 133 9.44 4.22 3.13
C GLY A 133 10.25 4.32 1.84
N TYR A 134 10.51 3.21 1.17
CA TYR A 134 11.34 3.28 -0.03
C TYR A 134 10.72 4.14 -1.14
N SER A 135 11.60 4.77 -1.92
CA SER A 135 11.29 5.94 -2.73
C SER A 135 10.47 5.66 -4.00
N ASN A 136 10.25 4.39 -4.35
CA ASN A 136 9.55 4.00 -5.58
C ASN A 136 8.77 2.71 -5.37
N LEU A 137 7.46 2.83 -5.26
CA LEU A 137 6.52 1.72 -5.04
C LEU A 137 6.49 0.73 -6.22
N ASP A 138 6.81 1.19 -7.43
CA ASP A 138 6.84 0.34 -8.63
C ASP A 138 8.11 -0.53 -8.74
N VAL A 139 8.94 -0.58 -7.72
CA VAL A 139 10.11 -1.46 -7.69
C VAL A 139 9.69 -2.84 -7.22
N VAL A 140 9.77 -3.79 -8.13
CA VAL A 140 9.30 -5.17 -7.93
C VAL A 140 10.43 -6.13 -7.51
N ARG A 141 11.61 -5.61 -7.26
CA ARG A 141 12.79 -6.42 -6.90
C ARG A 141 13.39 -5.95 -5.60
N ILE A 142 12.66 -6.19 -4.54
CA ILE A 142 13.21 -6.05 -3.20
C ILE A 142 14.04 -7.30 -2.94
N PRO A 143 15.32 -7.19 -2.57
CA PRO A 143 16.10 -8.34 -2.19
C PRO A 143 15.46 -9.00 -0.97
N GLY A 144 15.02 -10.22 -1.11
CA GLY A 144 14.50 -11.05 -0.03
C GLY A 144 15.19 -12.40 -0.06
N GLU A 145 14.95 -13.23 0.95
CA GLU A 145 15.36 -14.63 0.91
C GLU A 145 14.54 -15.35 -0.16
N GLY A 146 15.13 -15.59 -1.33
CA GLY A 146 14.44 -16.30 -2.39
C GLY A 146 15.22 -16.31 -3.70
N SER A 147 14.73 -17.06 -4.65
CA SER A 147 15.28 -17.10 -6.01
C SER A 147 15.13 -15.74 -6.68
N PRO A 148 16.09 -15.30 -7.51
CA PRO A 148 15.96 -14.07 -8.27
C PRO A 148 14.66 -14.08 -9.07
N LEU A 149 13.90 -13.00 -9.00
CA LEU A 149 12.65 -12.88 -9.75
C LEU A 149 12.93 -12.92 -11.25
N SER A 150 12.09 -13.65 -11.97
CA SER A 150 12.09 -13.63 -13.43
C SER A 150 11.79 -12.23 -13.96
N THR A 151 12.42 -11.87 -15.08
CA THR A 151 12.09 -10.66 -15.85
C THR A 151 11.03 -10.93 -16.92
N ALA A 152 10.53 -12.16 -17.03
CA ALA A 152 9.44 -12.49 -17.95
C ALA A 152 8.11 -11.93 -17.41
N PRO A 153 7.16 -11.59 -18.30
CA PRO A 153 5.81 -11.25 -17.90
C PRO A 153 5.19 -12.32 -17.01
N TYR A 154 4.40 -11.90 -16.05
CA TYR A 154 3.74 -12.76 -15.07
C TYR A 154 2.27 -12.43 -14.90
N LEU A 155 1.52 -13.38 -14.35
CA LEU A 155 0.13 -13.17 -14.00
C LEU A 155 0.07 -12.31 -12.73
N ALA A 156 -0.47 -11.10 -12.85
CA ALA A 156 -0.62 -10.15 -11.75
C ALA A 156 -1.99 -10.34 -11.06
N ARG A 157 -3.08 -10.42 -11.83
CA ARG A 157 -4.42 -10.72 -11.32
C ARG A 157 -5.07 -11.83 -12.13
N ALA A 158 -5.84 -12.68 -11.44
CA ALA A 158 -6.75 -13.64 -12.06
C ALA A 158 -7.92 -13.82 -11.09
N MET A 159 -8.98 -13.06 -11.29
CA MET A 159 -10.00 -12.85 -10.27
C MET A 159 -11.41 -13.06 -10.85
N LEU A 160 -12.22 -13.82 -10.14
CA LEU A 160 -13.67 -13.84 -10.30
C LEU A 160 -14.26 -12.69 -9.48
N HIS A 161 -15.07 -11.85 -10.10
CA HIS A 161 -15.86 -10.83 -9.43
C HIS A 161 -17.36 -11.13 -9.60
N GLN A 162 -18.05 -11.30 -8.48
CA GLN A 162 -19.48 -11.59 -8.40
C GLN A 162 -20.20 -10.46 -7.67
N VAL A 163 -21.24 -9.91 -8.31
CA VAL A 163 -22.10 -8.87 -7.73
C VAL A 163 -23.47 -9.46 -7.36
N ILE A 164 -23.88 -9.30 -6.13
CA ILE A 164 -25.21 -9.68 -5.64
C ILE A 164 -26.00 -8.39 -5.41
N ARG A 165 -27.03 -8.20 -6.22
CA ARG A 165 -27.91 -7.01 -6.18
C ARG A 165 -28.82 -7.02 -4.95
N LEU A 166 -28.82 -5.92 -4.19
CA LEU A 166 -29.70 -5.69 -3.04
C LEU A 166 -30.62 -4.47 -3.22
N SER A 167 -30.51 -3.74 -4.34
CA SER A 167 -31.40 -2.63 -4.69
C SER A 167 -31.65 -2.56 -6.18
N SER A 168 -32.77 -1.96 -6.58
CA SER A 168 -33.10 -1.69 -7.99
C SER A 168 -32.38 -0.45 -8.55
N ARG A 169 -31.94 0.47 -7.67
CA ARG A 169 -31.19 1.68 -8.07
C ARG A 169 -29.75 1.29 -8.38
N ASN A 170 -29.23 1.78 -9.50
CA ASN A 170 -27.82 1.67 -9.86
C ASN A 170 -27.07 2.96 -9.45
N ALA A 171 -25.76 2.84 -9.32
CA ALA A 171 -24.79 3.91 -9.23
C ALA A 171 -23.76 3.70 -10.35
N GLU A 172 -23.23 4.78 -10.88
CA GLU A 172 -22.12 4.73 -11.81
C GLU A 172 -20.91 4.01 -11.16
N SER A 173 -20.18 3.28 -11.97
CA SER A 173 -18.96 2.58 -11.59
C SER A 173 -17.86 2.97 -12.56
N ASP A 174 -16.66 3.18 -12.05
CA ASP A 174 -15.49 3.41 -12.89
C ASP A 174 -15.10 2.07 -13.54
N ARG A 175 -15.42 1.93 -14.83
CA ARG A 175 -15.06 0.78 -15.63
C ARG A 175 -13.54 0.76 -15.80
N GLY A 176 -12.90 -0.31 -15.32
CA GLY A 176 -11.45 -0.42 -15.29
C GLY A 176 -10.98 -1.83 -14.96
N TYR A 177 -9.76 -1.94 -14.49
CA TYR A 177 -9.12 -3.21 -14.16
C TYR A 177 -9.79 -3.95 -12.98
N MET A 178 -10.53 -3.25 -12.11
CA MET A 178 -11.23 -3.86 -10.98
C MET A 178 -12.68 -4.21 -11.27
N THR A 179 -13.26 -3.69 -12.33
CA THR A 179 -14.60 -4.04 -12.81
C THR A 179 -14.82 -3.59 -14.25
N THR A 180 -15.48 -4.42 -15.03
CA THR A 180 -15.90 -4.07 -16.40
C THR A 180 -17.35 -3.58 -16.46
N PHE A 181 -18.06 -3.55 -15.32
CA PHE A 181 -19.40 -2.99 -15.24
C PHE A 181 -19.34 -1.46 -15.21
N ALA A 182 -20.09 -0.81 -16.12
CA ALA A 182 -20.25 0.66 -16.10
C ALA A 182 -21.18 1.14 -14.98
N GLU A 183 -22.05 0.28 -14.52
CA GLU A 183 -22.99 0.54 -13.43
C GLU A 183 -23.05 -0.64 -12.47
N LEU A 184 -23.10 -0.34 -11.17
CA LEU A 184 -23.29 -1.31 -10.11
C LEU A 184 -24.53 -0.97 -9.27
N PRO A 185 -25.22 -1.97 -8.67
CA PRO A 185 -26.33 -1.67 -7.76
C PRO A 185 -25.86 -0.81 -6.58
N ALA A 186 -26.62 0.24 -6.24
CA ALA A 186 -26.26 1.14 -5.16
C ALA A 186 -26.15 0.44 -3.79
N ARG A 187 -26.97 -0.61 -3.57
CA ARG A 187 -26.80 -1.58 -2.47
C ARG A 187 -26.49 -2.93 -3.05
N ARG A 188 -25.38 -3.50 -2.62
CA ARG A 188 -24.90 -4.77 -3.17
C ARG A 188 -23.93 -5.47 -2.21
N ILE A 189 -23.74 -6.76 -2.47
CA ILE A 189 -22.58 -7.51 -1.99
C ILE A 189 -21.71 -7.80 -3.21
N GLU A 190 -20.42 -7.57 -3.08
CA GLU A 190 -19.40 -7.98 -4.06
C GLU A 190 -18.54 -9.08 -3.45
N ILE A 191 -18.21 -10.08 -4.25
CA ILE A 191 -17.28 -11.15 -3.87
C ILE A 191 -16.19 -11.19 -4.93
N ARG A 192 -14.96 -11.03 -4.51
CA ARG A 192 -13.76 -11.17 -5.34
C ARG A 192 -12.99 -12.38 -4.86
N ALA A 193 -12.64 -13.29 -5.75
CA ALA A 193 -11.93 -14.52 -5.41
C ALA A 193 -10.88 -14.86 -6.47
N GLY A 194 -9.67 -15.12 -6.06
CA GLY A 194 -8.56 -15.45 -6.96
C GLY A 194 -7.26 -14.79 -6.57
N LEU A 195 -6.40 -14.55 -7.56
CA LEU A 195 -5.16 -13.78 -7.44
C LEU A 195 -5.50 -12.29 -7.54
N LEU A 196 -5.15 -11.52 -6.53
CA LEU A 196 -5.48 -10.09 -6.39
C LEU A 196 -4.41 -9.34 -5.59
N ASP A 197 -4.42 -8.02 -5.65
CA ASP A 197 -3.65 -7.18 -4.74
C ASP A 197 -4.55 -6.77 -3.56
N THR A 198 -4.09 -7.01 -2.34
CA THR A 198 -4.84 -6.69 -1.11
C THR A 198 -5.15 -5.20 -1.01
N VAL A 199 -4.21 -4.34 -1.41
CA VAL A 199 -4.39 -2.88 -1.34
C VAL A 199 -5.22 -2.30 -2.49
N ASP A 200 -5.64 -3.08 -3.49
CA ASP A 200 -6.68 -2.65 -4.43
C ASP A 200 -8.06 -2.51 -3.75
N VAL A 201 -8.26 -3.19 -2.62
CA VAL A 201 -9.54 -3.24 -1.92
C VAL A 201 -9.48 -2.53 -0.56
N PHE A 202 -8.38 -2.69 0.19
CA PHE A 202 -8.22 -2.17 1.54
C PHE A 202 -7.32 -0.94 1.56
N ASP A 203 -7.56 0.00 2.49
CA ASP A 203 -6.84 1.26 2.70
C ASP A 203 -6.77 2.18 1.45
N GLN A 204 -7.69 2.04 0.53
CA GLN A 204 -7.73 2.86 -0.68
C GLN A 204 -7.95 4.34 -0.35
N ASN A 205 -7.30 5.22 -1.11
CA ASN A 205 -7.40 6.68 -0.96
C ASN A 205 -7.27 7.36 -2.32
N SER A 206 -8.22 8.20 -2.67
CA SER A 206 -8.25 8.87 -3.98
C SER A 206 -7.14 9.90 -4.19
N VAL A 207 -6.43 10.27 -3.13
CA VAL A 207 -5.38 11.31 -3.16
C VAL A 207 -3.98 10.72 -3.16
N GLY A 208 -3.78 9.55 -2.51
CA GLY A 208 -2.46 9.01 -2.27
C GLY A 208 -2.21 7.57 -2.74
N SER A 209 -3.24 6.78 -3.09
CA SER A 209 -3.05 5.35 -3.37
C SER A 209 -2.65 4.99 -4.80
N ASP A 210 -2.41 5.95 -5.68
CA ASP A 210 -2.09 5.71 -7.08
C ASP A 210 -0.64 6.11 -7.39
N SER A 211 0.27 5.14 -7.34
CA SER A 211 1.71 5.35 -7.59
C SER A 211 2.03 5.72 -9.04
N HIS A 212 1.13 5.48 -9.97
CA HIS A 212 1.33 5.79 -11.38
C HIS A 212 1.09 7.27 -11.72
N PHE A 213 0.21 7.93 -10.95
CA PHE A 213 -0.17 9.33 -11.17
C PHE A 213 0.14 10.26 -10.00
N GLN A 214 0.31 9.72 -8.80
CA GLN A 214 0.38 10.48 -7.56
C GLN A 214 1.72 10.23 -6.85
N PHE A 215 1.70 10.02 -5.55
CA PHE A 215 2.88 9.74 -4.74
C PHE A 215 3.49 8.39 -5.09
N MET A 216 4.82 8.32 -5.21
CA MET A 216 5.53 7.09 -5.53
C MET A 216 6.33 6.53 -4.36
N ASN A 217 6.57 7.33 -3.30
CA ASN A 217 7.14 6.80 -2.07
C ASN A 217 6.12 5.93 -1.35
N TRP A 218 6.56 4.75 -0.90
CA TRP A 218 5.68 3.77 -0.26
C TRP A 218 4.91 4.37 0.92
N SER A 219 5.60 5.06 1.85
CA SER A 219 4.98 5.54 3.09
C SER A 219 4.01 6.71 2.88
N THR A 220 4.09 7.43 1.75
CA THR A 220 3.13 8.48 1.38
C THR A 220 1.95 7.90 0.59
N ALA A 221 2.21 6.92 -0.27
CA ALA A 221 1.20 6.31 -1.13
C ALA A 221 0.30 5.31 -0.39
N GLN A 222 0.84 4.59 0.60
CA GLN A 222 0.13 3.54 1.33
C GLN A 222 0.26 3.71 2.85
N ASN A 223 -0.46 2.89 3.61
CA ASN A 223 -0.29 2.79 5.06
C ASN A 223 0.93 1.92 5.38
N GLY A 224 2.07 2.53 5.68
CA GLY A 224 3.31 1.81 5.92
C GLY A 224 3.25 0.78 7.07
N ALA A 225 2.35 0.96 8.05
CA ALA A 225 2.18 0.00 9.15
C ALA A 225 1.15 -1.10 8.86
N TYR A 226 0.57 -1.12 7.67
CA TYR A 226 -0.27 -2.22 7.18
C TYR A 226 0.62 -3.27 6.52
N ASP A 227 0.99 -4.28 7.28
CA ASP A 227 1.75 -5.44 6.79
C ASP A 227 0.78 -6.39 6.08
N TYR A 228 0.32 -5.98 4.90
CA TYR A 228 -0.72 -6.68 4.16
C TYR A 228 -0.20 -7.94 3.48
N ALA A 229 -1.05 -8.95 3.40
CA ALA A 229 -0.71 -10.21 2.76
C ALA A 229 -0.44 -10.03 1.26
N ALA A 230 0.78 -10.37 0.84
CA ALA A 230 1.19 -10.37 -0.55
C ALA A 230 2.52 -11.12 -0.72
N ASP A 231 2.78 -11.63 -1.91
CA ASP A 231 4.12 -12.05 -2.33
C ASP A 231 5.01 -10.82 -2.61
N THR A 232 6.28 -11.03 -2.93
CA THR A 232 7.21 -9.94 -3.22
C THR A 232 6.83 -9.07 -4.42
N ARG A 233 5.84 -9.45 -5.23
CA ARG A 233 5.31 -8.68 -6.35
C ARG A 233 4.06 -7.87 -6.01
N GLY A 234 3.50 -8.05 -4.80
CA GLY A 234 2.31 -7.35 -4.35
C GLY A 234 1.00 -8.13 -4.48
N TYR A 235 1.04 -9.39 -4.91
CA TYR A 235 -0.15 -10.17 -5.19
C TYR A 235 -0.30 -11.36 -4.24
N THR A 236 -1.55 -11.71 -3.94
CA THR A 236 -1.89 -12.88 -3.13
C THR A 236 -3.15 -13.56 -3.64
N TRP A 237 -3.32 -14.84 -3.28
CA TRP A 237 -4.58 -15.55 -3.48
C TRP A 237 -5.49 -15.33 -2.29
N GLY A 238 -6.74 -14.97 -2.55
CA GLY A 238 -7.66 -14.72 -1.46
C GLY A 238 -9.12 -14.62 -1.91
N VAL A 239 -9.96 -14.35 -0.93
CA VAL A 239 -11.37 -14.04 -1.12
C VAL A 239 -11.70 -12.78 -0.33
N VAL A 240 -12.30 -11.80 -1.01
CA VAL A 240 -12.82 -10.59 -0.40
C VAL A 240 -14.32 -10.54 -0.58
N THR A 241 -15.03 -10.20 0.49
CA THR A 241 -16.45 -9.89 0.47
C THR A 241 -16.65 -8.45 0.90
N GLU A 242 -17.37 -7.69 0.08
CA GLU A 242 -17.69 -6.29 0.34
C GLU A 242 -19.21 -6.11 0.40
N TYR A 243 -19.68 -5.35 1.38
CA TYR A 243 -21.06 -4.83 1.41
C TYR A 243 -21.03 -3.34 1.18
N HIS A 244 -21.81 -2.85 0.24
CA HIS A 244 -21.96 -1.44 -0.09
C HIS A 244 -23.40 -0.97 0.11
N ASP A 245 -23.57 0.17 0.78
CA ASP A 245 -24.86 0.84 0.98
C ASP A 245 -24.70 2.36 0.84
N GLY A 246 -24.42 2.85 -0.38
CA GLY A 246 -24.31 4.27 -0.68
C GLY A 246 -23.47 5.11 0.29
N ARG A 247 -23.79 5.08 1.58
CA ARG A 247 -23.09 5.79 2.66
C ARG A 247 -22.00 4.96 3.35
N TYR A 248 -22.18 3.65 3.43
CA TYR A 248 -21.30 2.74 4.18
C TYR A 248 -20.77 1.66 3.24
N ALA A 249 -19.56 1.24 3.51
CA ALA A 249 -19.07 -0.04 2.99
C ALA A 249 -18.40 -0.82 4.12
N PHE A 250 -18.53 -2.13 4.05
CA PHE A 250 -17.82 -3.06 4.91
C PHE A 250 -17.11 -4.08 4.04
N ARG A 251 -15.82 -4.31 4.33
CA ARG A 251 -14.98 -5.26 3.62
C ARG A 251 -14.40 -6.27 4.58
N ALA A 252 -14.39 -7.53 4.17
CA ALA A 252 -13.72 -8.60 4.89
C ALA A 252 -12.99 -9.49 3.87
N GLY A 253 -11.74 -9.84 4.16
CA GLY A 253 -10.92 -10.65 3.26
C GLY A 253 -10.10 -11.68 4.02
N GLU A 254 -9.97 -12.86 3.42
CA GLU A 254 -9.07 -13.94 3.82
C GLU A 254 -8.05 -14.16 2.72
N MET A 255 -6.76 -14.05 3.04
CA MET A 255 -5.65 -14.05 2.09
C MET A 255 -4.62 -15.10 2.47
N LEU A 256 -3.91 -15.64 1.47
CA LEU A 256 -2.70 -16.42 1.70
C LEU A 256 -1.54 -15.48 2.06
N GLU A 257 -0.63 -15.99 2.89
CA GLU A 257 0.65 -15.35 3.18
C GLU A 257 1.78 -16.12 2.49
N PRO A 258 2.91 -15.48 2.16
CA PRO A 258 4.07 -16.17 1.64
C PRO A 258 4.68 -17.11 2.69
N LYS A 259 5.50 -18.08 2.25
CA LYS A 259 6.18 -19.06 3.11
C LYS A 259 7.28 -18.45 3.98
N ILE A 260 7.89 -17.38 3.49
CA ILE A 260 8.93 -16.58 4.16
C ILE A 260 8.66 -15.11 3.95
N ALA A 261 9.21 -14.26 4.80
CA ALA A 261 9.05 -12.82 4.70
C ALA A 261 9.43 -12.31 3.30
N ASN A 262 8.55 -11.52 2.68
CA ASN A 262 8.70 -10.96 1.34
C ASN A 262 9.05 -12.02 0.25
N GLY A 263 8.59 -13.26 0.43
CA GLY A 263 8.84 -14.37 -0.51
C GLY A 263 7.90 -14.36 -1.71
N ILE A 264 8.29 -15.07 -2.78
CA ILE A 264 7.45 -15.26 -3.98
C ILE A 264 6.49 -16.45 -3.83
N ASP A 265 6.86 -17.45 -3.04
CA ASP A 265 6.09 -18.68 -2.88
C ASP A 265 5.05 -18.53 -1.78
N MET A 266 3.76 -18.66 -2.14
CA MET A 266 2.66 -18.61 -1.19
C MET A 266 2.50 -19.92 -0.40
N GLU A 267 2.14 -19.82 0.87
CA GLU A 267 1.79 -20.95 1.73
C GLU A 267 0.31 -21.32 1.53
N TRP A 268 0.05 -22.44 0.87
CA TRP A 268 -1.31 -22.94 0.59
C TRP A 268 -1.98 -23.63 1.77
N ASN A 269 -1.25 -23.85 2.85
CA ASN A 269 -1.79 -24.40 4.07
C ASN A 269 -2.19 -23.28 5.03
N LEU A 270 -3.46 -22.88 5.02
CA LEU A 270 -4.02 -21.84 5.89
C LEU A 270 -3.76 -22.06 7.40
N ARG A 271 -3.40 -23.27 7.81
CA ARG A 271 -3.02 -23.52 9.21
C ARG A 271 -1.59 -23.08 9.53
N LYS A 272 -0.77 -22.82 8.48
CA LYS A 272 0.62 -22.38 8.61
C LYS A 272 0.77 -20.89 8.38
N ALA A 273 0.05 -20.35 7.39
CA ALA A 273 0.08 -18.92 7.12
C ALA A 273 -1.22 -18.45 6.46
N HIS A 274 -1.76 -17.33 6.90
CA HIS A 274 -2.94 -16.66 6.35
C HIS A 274 -3.11 -15.28 6.99
N ALA A 275 -3.93 -14.44 6.36
CA ALA A 275 -4.25 -13.11 6.88
C ALA A 275 -5.73 -12.80 6.77
N GLU A 276 -6.31 -12.28 7.85
CA GLU A 276 -7.65 -11.72 7.88
C GLU A 276 -7.58 -10.19 7.84
N ASN A 277 -8.37 -9.60 6.95
CA ASN A 277 -8.44 -8.16 6.76
C ASN A 277 -9.88 -7.68 6.87
N PHE A 278 -10.09 -6.56 7.57
CA PHE A 278 -11.40 -5.96 7.77
C PHE A 278 -11.30 -4.45 7.60
N GLU A 279 -12.24 -3.88 6.86
CA GLU A 279 -12.34 -2.43 6.72
C GLU A 279 -13.80 -1.97 6.81
N PHE A 280 -14.01 -0.89 7.54
CA PHE A 280 -15.26 -0.15 7.58
C PHE A 280 -15.07 1.23 6.97
N GLU A 281 -15.85 1.55 5.97
CA GLU A 281 -15.86 2.85 5.29
C GLU A 281 -17.16 3.61 5.59
N VAL A 282 -17.03 4.89 5.87
CA VAL A 282 -18.16 5.80 5.94
C VAL A 282 -17.89 7.03 5.08
N ARG A 283 -18.81 7.29 4.14
CA ARG A 283 -18.85 8.52 3.37
C ARG A 283 -19.52 9.61 4.20
N THR A 284 -18.84 10.71 4.36
CA THR A 284 -19.21 11.78 5.30
C THR A 284 -19.07 13.15 4.64
N LYS A 285 -19.59 14.16 5.31
CA LYS A 285 -19.43 15.58 4.97
C LYS A 285 -18.81 16.29 6.17
N LEU A 286 -17.53 16.00 6.46
CA LEU A 286 -16.80 16.66 7.55
C LEU A 286 -16.79 18.19 7.37
N LEU A 287 -16.71 18.65 6.10
CA LEU A 287 -16.93 20.04 5.74
C LEU A 287 -18.30 20.19 5.06
N PRO A 288 -19.07 21.28 5.32
CA PRO A 288 -20.36 21.49 4.69
C PRO A 288 -20.27 21.47 3.16
N LYS A 289 -21.16 20.69 2.52
CA LYS A 289 -21.24 20.53 1.06
C LYS A 289 -20.00 19.97 0.39
N LYS A 290 -19.07 19.36 1.15
CA LYS A 290 -17.85 18.72 0.62
C LYS A 290 -17.81 17.26 1.03
N GLU A 291 -17.54 16.40 0.07
CA GLU A 291 -17.45 14.97 0.30
C GLU A 291 -16.18 14.62 1.05
N GLY A 292 -16.27 13.66 1.93
CA GLY A 292 -15.16 13.05 2.65
C GLY A 292 -15.43 11.59 2.90
N VAL A 293 -14.38 10.84 3.15
CA VAL A 293 -14.44 9.41 3.47
C VAL A 293 -13.56 9.14 4.68
N VAL A 294 -14.04 8.30 5.57
CA VAL A 294 -13.27 7.77 6.70
C VAL A 294 -13.28 6.26 6.60
N ARG A 295 -12.11 5.64 6.67
CA ARG A 295 -11.93 4.19 6.66
C ARG A 295 -11.21 3.76 7.93
N LEU A 296 -11.67 2.69 8.51
CA LEU A 296 -11.11 2.05 9.69
C LEU A 296 -10.71 0.63 9.31
N LEU A 297 -9.41 0.39 9.28
CA LEU A 297 -8.80 -0.88 8.91
C LEU A 297 -8.40 -1.65 10.16
N SER A 298 -8.53 -2.97 10.14
CA SER A 298 -7.86 -3.89 11.06
C SER A 298 -7.42 -5.14 10.31
N TYR A 299 -6.29 -5.72 10.71
CA TYR A 299 -5.77 -6.94 10.11
C TYR A 299 -5.11 -7.85 11.14
N ILE A 300 -5.04 -9.13 10.82
CA ILE A 300 -4.38 -10.15 11.64
C ILE A 300 -3.64 -11.09 10.68
N ASN A 301 -2.31 -11.14 10.81
CA ASN A 301 -1.46 -12.04 10.05
C ASN A 301 -1.02 -13.21 10.93
N HIS A 302 -1.11 -14.39 10.40
CA HIS A 302 -0.63 -15.63 10.98
C HIS A 302 0.44 -16.20 10.05
N ALA A 303 1.68 -16.25 10.51
CA ALA A 303 2.79 -16.82 9.74
C ALA A 303 3.90 -17.32 10.67
N ASN A 304 4.93 -17.92 10.10
CA ASN A 304 6.12 -18.37 10.86
C ASN A 304 7.10 -17.21 11.03
N MET A 305 6.64 -16.09 11.60
CA MET A 305 7.45 -14.88 11.78
C MET A 305 8.38 -15.01 12.99
N GLY A 306 9.64 -14.58 12.84
CA GLY A 306 10.58 -14.42 13.94
C GLY A 306 10.14 -13.33 14.91
N ILE A 307 10.56 -13.48 16.17
CA ILE A 307 10.23 -12.55 17.28
C ILE A 307 11.48 -11.75 17.62
N TYR A 308 11.46 -10.43 17.46
CA TYR A 308 12.61 -9.55 17.70
C TYR A 308 13.24 -9.74 19.09
N ARG A 309 12.40 -9.87 20.12
CA ARG A 309 12.87 -10.05 21.49
C ARG A 309 13.61 -11.37 21.69
N ASP A 310 13.18 -12.43 21.04
CA ASP A 310 13.80 -13.76 21.14
C ASP A 310 15.14 -13.77 20.37
N ALA A 311 15.22 -13.16 19.20
CA ALA A 311 16.48 -12.99 18.46
C ALA A 311 17.52 -12.20 19.29
N VAL A 312 17.10 -11.09 19.91
CA VAL A 312 17.97 -10.31 20.82
C VAL A 312 18.41 -11.12 22.05
N ALA A 313 17.51 -11.93 22.62
CA ALA A 313 17.84 -12.78 23.77
C ALA A 313 18.85 -13.86 23.41
N ASN A 314 18.72 -14.51 22.25
CA ASN A 314 19.67 -15.52 21.74
C ASN A 314 21.05 -14.91 21.52
N PHE A 315 21.12 -13.72 20.91
CA PHE A 315 22.38 -12.98 20.77
C PHE A 315 23.03 -12.67 22.13
N LYS A 316 22.28 -12.14 23.08
CA LYS A 316 22.80 -11.81 24.41
C LYS A 316 23.22 -13.03 25.22
N ALA A 317 22.64 -14.18 24.93
CA ALA A 317 23.04 -15.46 25.51
C ALA A 317 24.28 -16.09 24.81
N GLY A 318 24.81 -15.44 23.72
CA GLY A 318 25.93 -15.95 22.94
C GLY A 318 25.60 -17.15 22.05
N LEU A 319 24.31 -17.39 21.79
CA LEU A 319 23.86 -18.49 20.92
C LEU A 319 24.04 -18.16 19.44
N THR A 320 23.98 -16.87 19.09
CA THR A 320 24.18 -16.35 17.74
C THR A 320 25.21 -15.21 17.76
N PRO A 321 25.98 -14.99 16.68
CA PRO A 321 26.98 -13.92 16.61
C PRO A 321 26.35 -12.52 16.50
N LEU A 322 25.12 -12.43 15.97
CA LEU A 322 24.27 -11.23 15.84
C LEU A 322 22.83 -11.64 16.15
N PRO A 323 21.93 -10.69 16.45
CA PRO A 323 20.50 -11.00 16.48
C PRO A 323 20.05 -11.48 15.12
N GLU A 324 19.47 -12.68 15.04
CA GLU A 324 19.05 -13.32 13.80
C GLU A 324 17.54 -13.62 13.88
N ILE A 325 16.75 -12.88 13.09
CA ILE A 325 15.29 -12.96 13.15
C ILE A 325 14.76 -14.25 12.51
N THR A 326 15.51 -14.84 11.59
CA THR A 326 15.11 -16.06 10.87
C THR A 326 15.52 -17.33 11.62
N ASP A 327 16.41 -17.24 12.62
CA ASP A 327 16.85 -18.39 13.44
C ASP A 327 15.90 -18.62 14.62
N HIS A 328 14.77 -19.25 14.34
CA HIS A 328 13.76 -19.57 15.35
C HIS A 328 13.04 -20.89 15.04
N PRO A 329 12.45 -21.54 16.05
CA PRO A 329 11.63 -22.74 15.85
C PRO A 329 10.44 -22.43 14.94
N GLN A 330 10.09 -23.38 14.06
CA GLN A 330 8.90 -23.31 13.23
C GLN A 330 7.66 -23.23 14.14
N GLN A 331 7.04 -22.06 14.20
CA GLN A 331 5.86 -21.82 15.02
C GLN A 331 4.97 -20.75 14.38
N LEU A 332 3.69 -20.91 14.54
CA LEU A 332 2.73 -19.89 14.15
C LEU A 332 2.79 -18.72 15.12
N THR A 333 3.19 -17.56 14.62
CA THR A 333 3.15 -16.28 15.34
C THR A 333 2.03 -15.41 14.80
N VAL A 334 1.66 -14.37 15.54
CA VAL A 334 0.54 -13.49 15.19
C VAL A 334 1.00 -12.03 15.24
N LYS A 335 0.84 -11.36 14.10
CA LYS A 335 0.95 -9.91 13.96
C LYS A 335 -0.44 -9.32 13.71
N TYR A 336 -0.76 -8.21 14.34
CA TYR A 336 -2.02 -7.51 14.10
C TYR A 336 -1.81 -6.01 14.14
N GLY A 337 -2.68 -5.30 13.42
CA GLY A 337 -2.61 -3.86 13.35
C GLY A 337 -3.94 -3.20 13.01
N PHE A 338 -3.91 -1.86 13.09
CA PHE A 338 -5.04 -0.99 12.85
C PHE A 338 -4.62 0.19 11.98
N GLY A 339 -5.56 0.67 11.16
CA GLY A 339 -5.39 1.85 10.34
C GLY A 339 -6.60 2.77 10.39
N VAL A 340 -6.33 4.06 10.25
CA VAL A 340 -7.34 5.09 9.99
C VAL A 340 -6.91 5.84 8.74
N ASN A 341 -7.82 5.94 7.76
CA ASN A 341 -7.59 6.63 6.51
C ASN A 341 -8.74 7.62 6.30
N ILE A 342 -8.41 8.88 6.17
CA ILE A 342 -9.37 9.97 6.01
C ILE A 342 -9.02 10.72 4.74
N GLU A 343 -10.01 10.98 3.91
CA GLU A 343 -9.90 11.88 2.78
C GLU A 343 -11.02 12.90 2.79
N GLN A 344 -10.75 14.12 2.35
CA GLN A 344 -11.68 15.22 2.36
C GLN A 344 -11.48 16.14 1.16
N ALA A 345 -12.54 16.35 0.40
CA ALA A 345 -12.58 17.39 -0.62
C ALA A 345 -12.58 18.78 0.06
N LEU A 346 -11.75 19.66 -0.45
CA LEU A 346 -11.59 21.03 0.05
C LEU A 346 -12.09 22.05 -1.00
N PRO A 347 -12.26 23.34 -0.64
CA PRO A 347 -12.47 24.39 -1.63
C PRO A 347 -11.34 24.44 -2.67
N ALA A 348 -11.60 25.14 -3.80
CA ALA A 348 -10.62 25.39 -4.85
C ALA A 348 -10.03 24.10 -5.48
N ASN A 349 -10.85 23.06 -5.67
CA ASN A 349 -10.44 21.78 -6.28
C ASN A 349 -9.23 21.14 -5.61
N LEU A 350 -9.11 21.31 -4.30
CA LEU A 350 -8.13 20.62 -3.48
C LEU A 350 -8.76 19.38 -2.85
N ARG A 351 -7.95 18.36 -2.63
CA ARG A 351 -8.30 17.20 -1.78
C ARG A 351 -7.15 16.95 -0.81
N ALA A 352 -7.49 16.70 0.43
CA ALA A 352 -6.52 16.34 1.45
C ALA A 352 -6.78 14.94 1.99
N PHE A 353 -5.73 14.29 2.48
CA PHE A 353 -5.86 13.03 3.20
C PHE A 353 -4.99 13.01 4.45
N ALA A 354 -5.34 12.11 5.36
CA ALA A 354 -4.52 11.74 6.50
C ALA A 354 -4.62 10.22 6.70
N ARG A 355 -3.51 9.57 7.00
CA ARG A 355 -3.46 8.17 7.41
C ARG A 355 -2.73 8.05 8.75
N TRP A 356 -3.20 7.14 9.56
CA TRP A 356 -2.49 6.66 10.74
C TRP A 356 -2.54 5.15 10.72
N GLY A 357 -1.40 4.53 10.99
CA GLY A 357 -1.27 3.09 11.09
C GLY A 357 -0.44 2.69 12.30
N TRP A 358 -0.76 1.53 12.83
CA TRP A 358 -0.04 0.91 13.92
C TRP A 358 -0.19 -0.61 13.87
N ASN A 359 0.90 -1.31 14.18
CA ASN A 359 0.89 -2.75 14.46
C ASN A 359 1.65 -3.08 15.75
N ASN A 360 1.57 -4.32 16.20
CA ASN A 360 2.15 -4.72 17.47
C ASN A 360 3.69 -4.71 17.51
N GLY A 361 4.38 -4.67 16.37
CA GLY A 361 5.84 -4.54 16.22
C GLY A 361 6.67 -5.56 16.98
N LYS A 362 6.16 -6.77 17.24
CA LYS A 362 6.84 -7.80 18.02
C LYS A 362 7.59 -8.81 17.17
N THR A 363 7.12 -8.97 15.94
CA THR A 363 7.64 -9.92 14.96
C THR A 363 8.18 -9.18 13.76
N GLU A 364 9.01 -9.84 12.95
CA GLU A 364 9.42 -9.33 11.66
C GLU A 364 8.23 -8.91 10.80
N SER A 365 8.46 -8.01 9.86
CA SER A 365 7.49 -7.69 8.81
C SER A 365 7.43 -8.82 7.81
N TRP A 366 6.22 -9.13 7.31
CA TRP A 366 6.04 -10.30 6.45
C TRP A 366 5.91 -9.94 4.98
N ALA A 367 5.30 -8.80 4.68
CA ALA A 367 5.13 -8.37 3.30
C ALA A 367 6.22 -7.38 2.84
N TYR A 368 6.09 -6.07 3.12
CA TYR A 368 6.93 -5.10 2.41
C TYR A 368 7.69 -4.12 3.28
N THR A 369 7.07 -3.49 4.25
CA THR A 369 7.69 -2.38 4.97
C THR A 369 8.02 -2.76 6.40
N GLU A 370 9.17 -2.31 6.86
CA GLU A 370 9.57 -2.44 8.25
C GLU A 370 9.14 -1.19 9.03
N ILE A 371 7.82 -0.99 9.11
CA ILE A 371 7.18 0.14 9.80
C ILE A 371 6.15 -0.41 10.79
N ASP A 372 6.28 -0.07 12.07
CA ASP A 372 5.33 -0.50 13.11
C ASP A 372 4.32 0.58 13.47
N SER A 373 4.61 1.85 13.14
CA SER A 373 3.66 2.96 13.27
C SER A 373 3.97 4.05 12.26
N THR A 374 2.94 4.55 11.60
CA THR A 374 3.04 5.63 10.62
C THR A 374 1.97 6.70 10.87
N PHE A 375 2.31 7.93 10.50
CA PHE A 375 1.36 9.03 10.36
C PHE A 375 1.68 9.76 9.07
N VAL A 376 0.67 9.92 8.22
CA VAL A 376 0.81 10.53 6.89
C VAL A 376 -0.25 11.61 6.72
N VAL A 377 0.14 12.73 6.14
CA VAL A 377 -0.78 13.77 5.68
C VAL A 377 -0.36 14.24 4.30
N GLY A 378 -1.33 14.53 3.46
CA GLY A 378 -1.03 15.05 2.13
C GLY A 378 -2.20 15.81 1.52
N ILE A 379 -1.89 16.49 0.44
CA ILE A 379 -2.84 17.31 -0.31
C ILE A 379 -2.58 17.14 -1.81
N ARG A 380 -3.65 17.12 -2.59
CA ARG A 380 -3.63 17.17 -4.05
C ARG A 380 -4.37 18.40 -4.54
N ALA A 381 -3.81 19.05 -5.54
CA ALA A 381 -4.43 20.12 -6.32
C ALA A 381 -4.70 19.66 -7.75
N ASP A 382 -5.90 19.89 -8.25
CA ASP A 382 -6.24 19.62 -9.64
C ASP A 382 -5.90 20.83 -10.51
N GLY A 383 -5.36 20.60 -11.71
CA GLY A 383 -4.84 21.62 -12.61
C GLY A 383 -5.85 22.61 -13.18
N ARG A 384 -7.13 22.50 -12.81
CA ARG A 384 -8.17 23.50 -13.11
C ARG A 384 -7.80 24.89 -12.61
N GLN A 385 -7.01 24.99 -11.55
CA GLN A 385 -6.57 26.27 -10.98
C GLN A 385 -5.59 27.03 -11.88
N TRP A 386 -4.83 26.31 -12.71
CA TRP A 386 -3.87 26.89 -13.67
C TRP A 386 -4.19 26.55 -15.12
N HIS A 387 -5.48 26.30 -15.43
CA HIS A 387 -6.02 26.08 -16.78
C HIS A 387 -5.51 24.81 -17.50
N ARG A 388 -5.03 23.83 -16.75
CA ARG A 388 -4.60 22.52 -17.25
C ARG A 388 -5.37 21.41 -16.55
N LYS A 389 -6.65 21.24 -16.91
CA LYS A 389 -7.65 20.44 -16.20
C LYS A 389 -7.23 19.01 -15.83
N LYS A 390 -6.34 18.40 -16.61
CA LYS A 390 -5.87 17.02 -16.43
C LYS A 390 -4.55 16.90 -15.69
N ASP A 391 -3.88 18.02 -15.40
CA ASP A 391 -2.68 18.02 -14.57
C ASP A 391 -3.02 17.85 -13.10
N ARG A 392 -2.09 17.28 -12.36
CA ARG A 392 -2.20 17.09 -10.92
C ARG A 392 -0.89 17.50 -10.23
N ALA A 393 -1.00 18.07 -9.05
CA ALA A 393 0.14 18.33 -8.19
C ALA A 393 -0.17 17.87 -6.77
N GLY A 394 0.80 17.34 -6.07
CA GLY A 394 0.61 16.90 -4.68
C GLY A 394 1.82 17.16 -3.81
N ALA A 395 1.56 17.22 -2.51
CA ALA A 395 2.57 17.26 -1.46
C ALA A 395 2.11 16.37 -0.31
N ALA A 396 3.04 15.58 0.25
CA ALA A 396 2.76 14.73 1.41
C ALA A 396 3.95 14.73 2.38
N PHE A 397 3.63 14.41 3.62
CA PHE A 397 4.57 14.15 4.69
C PHE A 397 4.20 12.87 5.40
N ALA A 398 5.16 11.98 5.59
CA ALA A 398 5.05 10.77 6.38
C ALA A 398 6.05 10.78 7.55
N SER A 399 5.68 10.15 8.66
CA SER A 399 6.54 9.96 9.82
C SER A 399 6.40 8.54 10.31
N ASN A 400 7.44 7.74 10.07
CA ASN A 400 7.49 6.31 10.31
C ASN A 400 8.26 5.99 11.61
N ALA A 401 7.85 4.95 12.30
CA ALA A 401 8.49 4.49 13.52
C ALA A 401 8.42 2.97 13.63
N ILE A 402 9.35 2.42 14.39
CA ILE A 402 9.39 1.02 14.78
C ILE A 402 9.20 0.85 16.27
N SER A 403 8.75 -0.33 16.68
CA SER A 403 8.51 -0.71 18.07
C SER A 403 9.81 -0.72 18.88
N LYS A 404 9.71 -0.76 20.20
CA LYS A 404 10.91 -0.83 21.05
C LYS A 404 11.68 -2.17 20.88
N ASP A 405 10.97 -3.26 20.62
CA ASP A 405 11.59 -4.57 20.38
C ASP A 405 12.36 -4.56 19.05
N HIS A 406 11.78 -3.97 17.99
CA HIS A 406 12.43 -3.78 16.69
C HIS A 406 13.64 -2.80 16.81
N GLN A 407 13.51 -1.68 17.53
CA GLN A 407 14.64 -0.78 17.81
C GLN A 407 15.81 -1.51 18.49
N ASN A 408 15.53 -2.35 19.50
CA ASN A 408 16.56 -3.12 20.19
C ASN A 408 17.22 -4.14 19.26
N TYR A 409 16.45 -4.76 18.36
CA TYR A 409 16.95 -5.70 17.38
C TYR A 409 17.96 -5.03 16.44
N LEU A 410 17.58 -3.91 15.81
CA LEU A 410 18.49 -3.13 14.94
C LEU A 410 19.68 -2.55 15.72
N HIS A 411 19.45 -2.08 16.96
CA HIS A 411 20.49 -1.53 17.82
C HIS A 411 21.60 -2.54 18.13
N ASP A 412 21.24 -3.78 18.37
CA ASP A 412 22.19 -4.88 18.64
C ASP A 412 22.76 -5.50 17.36
N GLY A 413 22.40 -4.99 16.17
CA GLY A 413 22.98 -5.34 14.88
C GLY A 413 22.18 -6.32 14.03
N GLY A 414 20.93 -6.56 14.41
CA GLY A 414 20.01 -7.34 13.59
C GLY A 414 19.70 -6.66 12.26
N LEU A 415 19.44 -7.46 11.25
CA LEU A 415 19.07 -7.02 9.91
C LEU A 415 17.64 -7.46 9.59
N GLY A 416 16.81 -6.51 9.17
CA GLY A 416 15.56 -6.82 8.49
C GLY A 416 15.79 -7.11 7.00
N PHE A 417 14.74 -7.38 6.26
CA PHE A 417 14.88 -7.61 4.83
C PHE A 417 15.08 -6.30 4.03
N LEU A 418 14.73 -5.13 4.58
CA LEU A 418 14.92 -3.81 3.95
C LEU A 418 15.93 -2.93 4.68
N ILE A 419 15.92 -2.93 6.00
CA ILE A 419 16.69 -1.98 6.81
C ILE A 419 17.64 -2.67 7.75
N GLY A 420 18.63 -1.94 8.22
CA GLY A 420 19.61 -2.34 9.20
C GLY A 420 21.02 -2.01 8.77
N ASP A 421 21.72 -1.24 9.59
CA ASP A 421 23.09 -0.82 9.31
C ASP A 421 24.14 -1.85 9.79
N GLY A 422 23.70 -2.98 10.33
CA GLY A 422 24.57 -4.00 10.89
C GLY A 422 25.02 -3.70 12.32
N GLY A 423 25.66 -4.70 12.91
CA GLY A 423 26.00 -4.72 14.33
C GLY A 423 27.42 -4.40 14.71
N PRO A 424 27.78 -4.79 15.95
CA PRO A 424 29.10 -4.55 16.52
C PRO A 424 30.23 -5.04 15.62
N GLY A 425 31.15 -4.17 15.30
CA GLY A 425 32.31 -4.47 14.44
C GLY A 425 32.21 -3.88 13.05
N PHE A 426 31.06 -3.37 12.63
CA PHE A 426 30.98 -2.86 11.27
C PHE A 426 31.37 -1.41 11.11
N LEU A 427 31.30 -0.51 12.08
CA LEU A 427 31.78 0.87 11.81
C LEU A 427 31.71 1.81 13.01
N ARG A 428 30.87 1.55 14.00
CA ARG A 428 30.95 2.23 15.29
C ARG A 428 31.56 1.29 16.32
N PRO A 429 32.46 1.78 17.17
CA PRO A 429 32.89 1.01 18.34
C PRO A 429 31.75 0.58 19.25
N SER A 430 30.58 1.27 19.18
CA SER A 430 29.38 0.98 19.97
C SER A 430 28.32 0.16 19.24
N GLY A 431 28.37 0.06 17.91
CA GLY A 431 27.39 -0.70 17.11
C GLY A 431 25.93 -0.22 17.18
N ASN A 432 25.66 0.88 17.85
CA ASN A 432 24.34 1.22 18.33
C ASN A 432 23.57 2.11 17.35
N LEU A 433 22.34 1.74 17.03
CA LEU A 433 21.42 2.61 16.27
C LEU A 433 21.15 3.91 17.03
N ASN A 434 21.46 5.05 16.44
CA ASN A 434 21.04 6.36 16.92
C ASN A 434 19.60 6.63 16.41
N TYR A 435 18.62 6.05 17.08
CA TYR A 435 17.24 6.01 16.63
C TYR A 435 16.63 7.40 16.43
N GLY A 436 16.02 7.60 15.27
CA GLY A 436 15.10 8.69 14.96
C GLY A 436 13.96 8.18 14.09
N ARG A 437 12.78 8.78 14.14
CA ARG A 437 11.71 8.44 13.19
C ARG A 437 12.20 8.79 11.77
N GLU A 438 11.99 7.88 10.82
CA GLU A 438 12.15 8.22 9.41
C GLU A 438 11.03 9.17 9.01
N GLN A 439 11.37 10.22 8.28
CA GLN A 439 10.43 11.25 7.85
C GLN A 439 10.60 11.48 6.37
N ASP A 440 9.54 11.25 5.62
CA ASP A 440 9.50 11.36 4.18
C ASP A 440 8.63 12.53 3.79
N MET A 441 9.16 13.42 2.95
CA MET A 441 8.40 14.47 2.27
C MET A 441 8.44 14.20 0.78
N GLU A 442 7.30 14.27 0.13
CA GLU A 442 7.21 14.05 -1.31
C GLU A 442 6.39 15.14 -1.98
N TYR A 443 6.86 15.57 -3.13
CA TYR A 443 6.23 16.57 -4.00
C TYR A 443 6.22 16.06 -5.43
N TYR A 444 5.05 16.00 -6.05
CA TYR A 444 4.97 15.62 -7.44
C TYR A 444 4.18 16.62 -8.28
N TYR A 445 4.46 16.62 -9.57
CA TYR A 445 3.65 17.25 -10.60
C TYR A 445 3.46 16.28 -11.75
N THR A 446 2.22 15.93 -12.11
CA THR A 446 1.89 15.08 -13.24
C THR A 446 1.21 15.93 -14.30
N ALA A 447 1.91 16.19 -15.40
CA ALA A 447 1.41 16.94 -16.55
C ALA A 447 0.79 16.00 -17.57
N HIS A 448 -0.43 16.26 -17.98
CA HIS A 448 -1.02 15.64 -19.14
C HIS A 448 -0.42 16.24 -20.43
N LEU A 449 0.21 15.43 -21.25
CA LEU A 449 0.90 15.87 -22.45
C LEU A 449 0.06 15.67 -23.72
N TRP A 450 -0.50 14.48 -23.86
CA TRP A 450 -1.31 14.13 -25.02
C TRP A 450 -2.03 12.81 -24.79
N ARG A 451 -3.36 12.72 -25.06
CA ARG A 451 -4.18 11.53 -24.85
C ARG A 451 -3.85 10.85 -23.52
N GLY A 452 -3.52 9.56 -23.50
CA GLY A 452 -3.10 8.82 -22.31
C GLY A 452 -1.64 9.06 -21.88
N LEU A 453 -0.92 10.05 -22.43
CA LEU A 453 0.48 10.30 -22.09
C LEU A 453 0.60 11.39 -21.01
N TYR A 454 1.24 11.03 -19.92
CA TYR A 454 1.54 11.90 -18.78
C TYR A 454 3.03 11.88 -18.46
N ALA A 455 3.56 12.98 -17.96
CA ALA A 455 4.92 13.02 -17.44
C ALA A 455 5.07 14.11 -16.38
N GLY A 456 6.05 13.96 -15.51
CA GLY A 456 6.35 15.00 -14.54
C GLY A 456 7.45 14.68 -13.54
N PRO A 457 7.96 15.75 -12.89
CA PRO A 457 8.96 15.62 -11.84
C PRO A 457 8.33 15.11 -10.54
N ASP A 458 9.19 14.47 -9.76
CA ASP A 458 8.98 14.10 -8.37
C ASP A 458 10.19 14.53 -7.55
N LEU A 459 9.98 14.90 -6.31
CA LEU A 459 11.06 15.26 -5.38
C LEU A 459 10.74 14.71 -4.01
N GLN A 460 11.62 13.87 -3.50
CA GLN A 460 11.52 13.34 -2.15
C GLN A 460 12.67 13.84 -1.28
N HIS A 461 12.37 14.03 0.00
CA HIS A 461 13.35 14.39 1.02
C HIS A 461 13.14 13.45 2.22
N VAL A 462 14.19 12.72 2.59
CA VAL A 462 14.16 11.71 3.64
C VAL A 462 15.09 12.11 4.77
N ASN A 463 14.54 12.23 5.98
CA ASN A 463 15.34 12.40 7.20
C ASN A 463 15.42 11.08 7.96
N ASN A 464 16.57 10.82 8.57
CA ASN A 464 16.87 9.63 9.36
C ASN A 464 16.57 8.32 8.60
N PRO A 465 17.17 8.13 7.39
CA PRO A 465 16.94 6.96 6.56
C PRO A 465 17.21 5.66 7.36
N GLY A 466 16.29 4.70 7.27
CA GLY A 466 16.37 3.46 8.05
C GLY A 466 16.36 3.69 9.57
N TYR A 467 15.66 4.74 10.02
CA TYR A 467 15.55 5.16 11.43
C TYR A 467 16.86 5.65 12.07
N ASN A 468 17.87 6.02 11.27
CA ASN A 468 19.22 6.33 11.76
C ASN A 468 19.56 7.81 11.60
N ARG A 469 19.75 8.52 12.75
CA ARG A 469 20.14 9.95 12.79
C ARG A 469 21.56 10.23 12.34
N ASP A 470 22.41 9.22 12.25
CA ASP A 470 23.79 9.36 11.81
C ASP A 470 23.91 9.36 10.27
N ARG A 471 22.78 9.32 9.59
CA ARG A 471 22.67 9.25 8.14
C ARG A 471 21.65 10.26 7.63
N GLY A 472 21.88 10.78 6.40
CA GLY A 472 20.99 11.74 5.75
C GLY A 472 21.25 13.19 6.16
N PRO A 473 20.34 14.13 5.83
CA PRO A 473 19.15 13.88 5.01
C PRO A 473 19.47 13.52 3.56
N ILE A 474 18.51 12.89 2.89
CA ILE A 474 18.64 12.49 1.49
C ILE A 474 17.65 13.29 0.64
N LEU A 475 18.10 13.80 -0.51
CA LEU A 475 17.24 14.42 -1.51
C LEU A 475 17.20 13.51 -2.74
N ILE A 476 16.00 13.10 -3.18
CA ILE A 476 15.80 12.18 -4.30
C ILE A 476 14.93 12.87 -5.36
N PRO A 477 15.52 13.59 -6.31
CA PRO A 477 14.80 14.02 -7.50
C PRO A 477 14.48 12.82 -8.39
N GLY A 478 13.26 12.82 -8.92
CA GLY A 478 12.73 11.80 -9.82
C GLY A 478 12.02 12.41 -11.01
N PHE A 479 11.76 11.57 -11.99
CA PHE A 479 10.94 11.91 -13.15
C PHE A 479 10.16 10.67 -13.59
N ARG A 480 8.85 10.84 -13.78
CA ARG A 480 7.94 9.78 -14.22
C ARG A 480 7.41 10.08 -15.61
N ILE A 481 7.32 9.02 -16.43
CA ILE A 481 6.54 8.99 -17.67
C ILE A 481 5.50 7.88 -17.49
N HIS A 482 4.23 8.23 -17.67
CA HIS A 482 3.13 7.30 -17.58
C HIS A 482 2.29 7.36 -18.85
N MET A 483 1.86 6.18 -19.31
CA MET A 483 1.04 6.03 -20.51
C MET A 483 -0.12 5.09 -20.22
N GLU A 484 -1.34 5.55 -20.47
CA GLU A 484 -2.57 4.74 -20.49
C GLU A 484 -2.92 4.32 -21.92
N LEU A 485 -3.12 3.00 -22.10
CA LEU A 485 -3.38 2.38 -23.40
C LEU A 485 -4.86 2.12 -23.64
#